data_06aa0a7ac6338af4b5a8cb856679781c
#
_entry.id   06aa0a7ac6338af4b5a8cb856679781c
#
_cell.length_a   1.000
_cell.length_b   1.000
_cell.length_c   1.000
_cell.angle_alpha   90.00
_cell.angle_beta   90.00
_cell.angle_gamma   90.00
#
_symmetry.space_group_name_H-M   'P 1'
#
loop_
_entity.id
_entity.type
_entity.pdbx_description
1 polymer ?
#
loop_
_entity_poly.entity_id
_entity_poly.type
_entity_poly.pdbx_seq_one_letter_code
_entity_poly.pdbx_strand_id
1 'polypeptide(L)'
;MGDNVQFSSIDSVIKSNESVDFDIVFVDECSTIDNRTMKALLEKIGEGTKLVLSGDIYQIESIDFGNWFYYAKDIISTKGSNIELLHTWRTDKEELNSLWDEVREKRPIITEKLSMDGPFSEDLGKGIFDLEDDEVVLCLNYDGKFGLNNMNQYFQNANTKSEEFSWAEWIFKIGDRIIFLDTRRSSLLYNNLKGTIVNIVKSVSSIVFTIDIKTYLTEEQCKYESFEYVENTDDGTRIKLEVIAWDDELSEEDRIKTVIPFQIAYAISIHKAQGLEYKSVKVVIPSSNAERITHSIFYTAITRAKEKLKIFWSAETMNAIVKSFTEQEVEHRTLQLIKDRMNLQDE
;
A
#
# COMPACT_ATOMS: atom_id res chain seq x y z
N MET A 1 -24.50 -2.56 -22.59
CA MET A 1 -23.05 -2.86 -22.59
C MET A 1 -22.58 -2.68 -21.15
N GLY A 2 -22.29 -3.71 -20.40
CA GLY A 2 -21.79 -3.59 -19.04
C GLY A 2 -21.88 -4.82 -18.14
N ASP A 3 -22.48 -5.89 -18.59
CA ASP A 3 -22.84 -6.98 -17.66
C ASP A 3 -21.81 -8.11 -17.54
N ASN A 4 -20.61 -7.96 -18.10
CA ASN A 4 -19.60 -9.04 -18.13
C ASN A 4 -18.23 -8.63 -17.56
N VAL A 5 -18.16 -7.63 -16.67
CA VAL A 5 -16.93 -7.29 -15.97
C VAL A 5 -17.09 -7.61 -14.48
N GLN A 6 -16.24 -8.50 -13.97
CA GLN A 6 -16.20 -8.88 -12.57
C GLN A 6 -14.87 -8.44 -11.95
N PHE A 7 -14.91 -7.85 -10.76
CA PHE A 7 -13.74 -7.54 -9.96
C PHE A 7 -13.69 -8.48 -8.76
N SER A 8 -12.52 -9.04 -8.50
CA SER A 8 -12.31 -9.93 -7.36
C SER A 8 -10.87 -9.86 -6.89
N SER A 9 -10.63 -10.14 -5.60
CA SER A 9 -9.27 -10.36 -5.12
C SER A 9 -8.78 -11.74 -5.56
N ILE A 10 -7.46 -11.88 -5.79
CA ILE A 10 -6.85 -13.16 -6.15
C ILE A 10 -7.14 -14.22 -5.08
N ASP A 11 -7.06 -13.86 -3.80
CA ASP A 11 -7.39 -14.76 -2.69
C ASP A 11 -8.82 -15.28 -2.74
N SER A 12 -9.78 -14.43 -3.12
CA SER A 12 -11.17 -14.83 -3.28
C SER A 12 -11.34 -15.82 -4.44
N VAL A 13 -10.69 -15.55 -5.56
CA VAL A 13 -10.69 -16.45 -6.74
C VAL A 13 -10.10 -17.81 -6.41
N ILE A 14 -8.93 -17.84 -5.76
CA ILE A 14 -8.25 -19.08 -5.41
C ILE A 14 -9.07 -19.94 -4.42
N LYS A 15 -9.73 -19.28 -3.44
CA LYS A 15 -10.56 -19.96 -2.43
C LYS A 15 -11.92 -20.41 -2.96
N SER A 16 -12.41 -19.83 -4.05
CA SER A 16 -13.67 -20.26 -4.65
C SER A 16 -13.54 -21.68 -5.23
N ASN A 17 -14.65 -22.41 -5.33
CA ASN A 17 -14.69 -23.70 -6.02
C ASN A 17 -14.93 -23.57 -7.53
N GLU A 18 -15.08 -22.34 -8.02
CA GLU A 18 -15.39 -22.04 -9.41
C GLU A 18 -14.12 -21.86 -10.24
N SER A 19 -14.15 -22.25 -11.49
CA SER A 19 -13.15 -21.90 -12.50
C SER A 19 -13.41 -20.48 -13.00
N VAL A 20 -12.35 -19.82 -13.41
CA VAL A 20 -12.42 -18.49 -14.05
C VAL A 20 -12.66 -18.69 -15.54
N ASP A 21 -13.90 -18.47 -15.97
CA ASP A 21 -14.34 -18.67 -17.37
C ASP A 21 -14.68 -17.31 -18.00
N PHE A 22 -13.65 -16.59 -18.41
CA PHE A 22 -13.72 -15.29 -19.08
C PHE A 22 -12.84 -15.30 -20.33
N ASP A 23 -13.21 -14.52 -21.35
CA ASP A 23 -12.39 -14.34 -22.55
C ASP A 23 -11.05 -13.66 -22.23
N ILE A 24 -11.05 -12.73 -21.26
CA ILE A 24 -9.88 -11.97 -20.82
C ILE A 24 -9.86 -11.90 -19.29
N VAL A 25 -8.72 -12.22 -18.71
CA VAL A 25 -8.42 -12.01 -17.29
C VAL A 25 -7.31 -10.98 -17.18
N PHE A 26 -7.58 -9.89 -16.47
CA PHE A 26 -6.61 -8.84 -16.17
C PHE A 26 -6.13 -9.00 -14.72
N VAL A 27 -4.83 -9.17 -14.52
CA VAL A 27 -4.22 -9.26 -13.20
C VAL A 27 -3.34 -8.04 -13.00
N ASP A 28 -3.70 -7.22 -12.02
CA ASP A 28 -2.95 -6.01 -11.67
C ASP A 28 -2.03 -6.23 -10.47
N GLU A 29 -1.03 -5.33 -10.30
CA GLU A 29 -0.03 -5.39 -9.24
C GLU A 29 0.73 -6.73 -9.16
N CYS A 30 1.05 -7.32 -10.32
CA CYS A 30 1.69 -8.64 -10.43
C CYS A 30 3.04 -8.76 -9.70
N SER A 31 3.74 -7.66 -9.47
CA SER A 31 4.99 -7.63 -8.69
C SER A 31 4.80 -8.09 -7.23
N THR A 32 3.58 -7.96 -6.70
CA THR A 32 3.25 -8.34 -5.32
C THR A 32 2.83 -9.79 -5.15
N ILE A 33 2.65 -10.52 -6.25
CA ILE A 33 2.12 -11.88 -6.26
C ILE A 33 3.28 -12.89 -6.22
N ASP A 34 3.33 -13.72 -5.20
CA ASP A 34 4.32 -14.81 -5.09
C ASP A 34 4.07 -15.95 -6.09
N ASN A 35 5.09 -16.81 -6.26
CA ASN A 35 5.04 -17.92 -7.22
C ASN A 35 3.90 -18.93 -6.93
N ARG A 36 3.58 -19.19 -5.65
CA ARG A 36 2.55 -20.15 -5.27
C ARG A 36 1.16 -19.62 -5.59
N THR A 37 0.93 -18.36 -5.22
CA THR A 37 -0.33 -17.65 -5.48
C THR A 37 -0.60 -17.53 -6.98
N MET A 38 0.42 -17.15 -7.76
CA MET A 38 0.27 -17.09 -9.23
C MET A 38 0.01 -18.44 -9.84
N LYS A 39 0.70 -19.50 -9.40
CA LYS A 39 0.43 -20.87 -9.86
C LYS A 39 -1.02 -21.27 -9.57
N ALA A 40 -1.50 -21.04 -8.34
CA ALA A 40 -2.87 -21.38 -7.96
C ALA A 40 -3.92 -20.60 -8.77
N LEU A 41 -3.65 -19.34 -9.12
CA LEU A 41 -4.50 -18.55 -10.01
C LEU A 41 -4.53 -19.13 -11.43
N LEU A 42 -3.36 -19.47 -11.99
CA LEU A 42 -3.27 -20.06 -13.33
C LEU A 42 -3.99 -21.41 -13.45
N GLU A 43 -4.00 -22.21 -12.38
CA GLU A 43 -4.75 -23.48 -12.33
C GLU A 43 -6.29 -23.27 -12.35
N LYS A 44 -6.77 -22.07 -12.03
CA LYS A 44 -8.20 -21.69 -12.10
C LYS A 44 -8.62 -21.13 -13.44
N ILE A 45 -7.70 -20.60 -14.22
CA ILE A 45 -7.98 -19.95 -15.50
C ILE A 45 -8.11 -21.01 -16.58
N GLY A 46 -9.22 -20.94 -17.34
CA GLY A 46 -9.52 -21.89 -18.43
C GLY A 46 -8.56 -21.76 -19.61
N GLU A 47 -8.41 -22.86 -20.36
CA GLU A 47 -7.68 -22.84 -21.63
C GLU A 47 -8.38 -21.90 -22.64
N GLY A 48 -7.59 -21.05 -23.31
CA GLY A 48 -8.10 -20.08 -24.29
C GLY A 48 -8.37 -18.69 -23.75
N THR A 49 -8.37 -18.50 -22.43
CA THR A 49 -8.45 -17.18 -21.80
C THR A 49 -7.20 -16.35 -22.11
N LYS A 50 -7.39 -15.10 -22.57
CA LYS A 50 -6.29 -14.16 -22.72
C LYS A 50 -5.92 -13.59 -21.36
N LEU A 51 -4.67 -13.77 -20.94
CA LEU A 51 -4.15 -13.23 -19.70
C LEU A 51 -3.40 -11.93 -19.94
N VAL A 52 -3.78 -10.87 -19.23
CA VAL A 52 -3.10 -9.57 -19.23
C VAL A 52 -2.52 -9.34 -17.85
N LEU A 53 -1.21 -9.17 -17.77
CA LEU A 53 -0.46 -8.98 -16.53
C LEU A 53 0.05 -7.55 -16.47
N SER A 54 -0.22 -6.85 -15.38
CA SER A 54 0.24 -5.49 -15.11
C SER A 54 0.99 -5.45 -13.78
N GLY A 55 2.05 -4.67 -13.70
CA GLY A 55 2.83 -4.50 -12.48
C GLY A 55 4.09 -3.67 -12.70
N ASP A 56 4.74 -3.31 -11.62
CA ASP A 56 5.99 -2.53 -11.65
C ASP A 56 7.13 -3.35 -11.01
N ILE A 57 8.08 -3.78 -11.83
CA ILE A 57 9.22 -4.62 -11.39
C ILE A 57 10.22 -3.87 -10.50
N TYR A 58 10.10 -2.56 -10.39
CA TYR A 58 10.96 -1.73 -9.54
C TYR A 58 10.36 -1.49 -8.14
N GLN A 59 9.07 -1.77 -7.96
CA GLN A 59 8.40 -1.69 -6.65
C GLN A 59 8.69 -2.92 -5.78
N ILE A 60 8.23 -2.89 -4.53
CA ILE A 60 8.40 -3.99 -3.57
C ILE A 60 7.83 -5.28 -4.17
N GLU A 61 8.64 -6.31 -4.08
CA GLU A 61 8.27 -7.67 -4.46
C GLU A 61 7.32 -8.31 -3.45
N SER A 62 6.79 -9.49 -3.78
CA SER A 62 5.98 -10.26 -2.86
C SER A 62 6.73 -10.58 -1.56
N ILE A 63 6.02 -10.62 -0.43
CA ILE A 63 6.59 -10.98 0.87
C ILE A 63 6.99 -12.46 0.87
N ASP A 64 6.17 -13.31 0.22
CA ASP A 64 6.45 -14.73 0.08
C ASP A 64 7.40 -15.01 -1.10
N PHE A 65 7.93 -16.24 -1.13
CA PHE A 65 8.99 -16.62 -2.06
C PHE A 65 8.56 -16.55 -3.53
N GLY A 66 9.34 -15.81 -4.30
CA GLY A 66 9.35 -15.81 -5.76
C GLY A 66 9.07 -14.45 -6.38
N ASN A 67 9.89 -14.11 -7.37
CA ASN A 67 9.84 -12.89 -8.17
C ASN A 67 9.63 -13.23 -9.64
N TRP A 68 8.59 -14.03 -9.92
CA TRP A 68 8.30 -14.53 -11.27
C TRP A 68 8.03 -13.39 -12.26
N PHE A 69 7.34 -12.32 -11.79
CA PHE A 69 6.96 -11.22 -12.66
C PHE A 69 8.16 -10.42 -13.19
N TYR A 70 9.21 -10.29 -12.38
CA TYR A 70 10.47 -9.65 -12.79
C TYR A 70 11.07 -10.34 -14.02
N TYR A 71 11.01 -11.69 -14.08
CA TYR A 71 11.56 -12.48 -15.18
C TYR A 71 10.56 -12.70 -16.32
N ALA A 72 9.28 -12.44 -16.12
CA ALA A 72 8.23 -12.77 -17.09
C ALA A 72 8.45 -12.13 -18.45
N LYS A 73 8.88 -10.86 -18.51
CA LYS A 73 9.15 -10.15 -19.75
C LYS A 73 10.27 -10.78 -20.59
N ASP A 74 11.28 -11.36 -19.95
CA ASP A 74 12.45 -11.98 -20.60
C ASP A 74 12.19 -13.46 -20.99
N ILE A 75 11.13 -14.06 -20.42
CA ILE A 75 10.73 -15.44 -20.70
C ILE A 75 9.63 -15.48 -21.76
N ILE A 76 8.69 -14.52 -21.74
CA ILE A 76 7.61 -14.43 -22.72
C ILE A 76 8.14 -13.76 -23.97
N SER A 77 8.70 -14.57 -24.88
CA SER A 77 9.42 -14.11 -26.08
C SER A 77 8.51 -13.72 -27.26
N THR A 78 7.20 -13.76 -27.11
CA THR A 78 6.27 -13.42 -28.20
C THR A 78 6.38 -11.94 -28.55
N LYS A 79 6.80 -11.62 -29.76
CA LYS A 79 6.97 -10.23 -30.23
C LYS A 79 5.70 -9.41 -30.05
N GLY A 80 5.80 -8.29 -29.33
CA GLY A 80 4.67 -7.38 -29.05
C GLY A 80 3.80 -7.80 -27.86
N SER A 81 4.17 -8.86 -27.10
CA SER A 81 3.47 -9.25 -25.88
C SER A 81 3.86 -8.43 -24.63
N ASN A 82 5.00 -7.75 -24.68
CA ASN A 82 5.49 -6.90 -23.59
C ASN A 82 5.42 -5.43 -23.99
N ILE A 83 4.82 -4.62 -23.12
CA ILE A 83 4.71 -3.16 -23.29
C ILE A 83 5.16 -2.52 -21.99
N GLU A 84 6.14 -1.61 -22.04
CA GLU A 84 6.55 -0.80 -20.91
C GLU A 84 5.92 0.59 -21.00
N LEU A 85 5.21 1.01 -19.95
CA LEU A 85 4.64 2.35 -19.84
C LEU A 85 5.69 3.28 -19.26
N LEU A 86 6.22 4.18 -20.10
CA LEU A 86 7.32 5.07 -19.72
C LEU A 86 6.87 6.41 -19.17
N HIS A 87 5.59 6.79 -19.39
CA HIS A 87 5.09 8.08 -18.97
C HIS A 87 4.35 7.99 -17.65
N THR A 88 4.77 8.81 -16.68
CA THR A 88 4.14 8.90 -15.36
C THR A 88 3.05 9.96 -15.36
N TRP A 89 1.85 9.59 -14.94
CA TRP A 89 0.69 10.49 -14.78
C TRP A 89 0.41 10.85 -13.31
N ARG A 90 1.21 10.34 -12.38
CA ARG A 90 0.97 10.53 -10.93
C ARG A 90 1.26 11.95 -10.45
N THR A 91 2.22 12.64 -11.09
CA THR A 91 2.64 13.98 -10.70
C THR A 91 3.02 14.83 -11.91
N ASP A 92 2.69 16.12 -11.83
CA ASP A 92 3.15 17.14 -12.79
C ASP A 92 4.47 17.79 -12.32
N LYS A 93 5.07 17.36 -11.20
CA LYS A 93 6.31 17.88 -10.65
C LYS A 93 7.51 17.26 -11.36
N GLU A 94 8.17 18.02 -12.23
CA GLU A 94 9.34 17.56 -12.98
C GLU A 94 10.46 17.04 -12.06
N GLU A 95 10.68 17.67 -10.89
CA GLU A 95 11.70 17.24 -9.92
C GLU A 95 11.43 15.84 -9.36
N LEU A 96 10.15 15.51 -9.05
CA LEU A 96 9.77 14.17 -8.59
C LEU A 96 9.92 13.14 -9.70
N ASN A 97 9.40 13.43 -10.89
CA ASN A 97 9.53 12.55 -12.05
C ASN A 97 10.99 12.24 -12.35
N SER A 98 11.84 13.27 -12.38
CA SER A 98 13.28 13.12 -12.61
C SER A 98 13.97 12.30 -11.50
N LEU A 99 13.59 12.49 -10.23
CA LEU A 99 14.12 11.65 -9.14
C LEU A 99 13.71 10.18 -9.31
N TRP A 100 12.43 9.91 -9.63
CA TRP A 100 11.94 8.55 -9.80
C TRP A 100 12.64 7.81 -10.94
N ASP A 101 12.80 8.47 -12.10
CA ASP A 101 13.50 7.91 -13.25
C ASP A 101 14.97 7.60 -12.94
N GLU A 102 15.63 8.49 -12.23
CA GLU A 102 17.03 8.30 -11.84
C GLU A 102 17.20 7.17 -10.83
N VAL A 103 16.30 7.08 -9.84
CA VAL A 103 16.31 5.97 -8.88
C VAL A 103 15.98 4.67 -9.60
N ARG A 104 14.96 4.64 -10.47
CA ARG A 104 14.58 3.46 -11.25
C ARG A 104 15.76 2.91 -12.06
N GLU A 105 16.48 3.79 -12.74
CA GLU A 105 17.61 3.41 -13.59
C GLU A 105 18.96 3.33 -12.86
N LYS A 106 18.97 3.54 -11.53
CA LYS A 106 20.20 3.52 -10.70
C LYS A 106 21.30 4.47 -11.21
N ARG A 107 20.91 5.65 -11.71
CA ARG A 107 21.87 6.61 -12.29
C ARG A 107 22.75 7.26 -11.22
N PRO A 108 24.04 7.53 -11.48
CA PRO A 108 24.96 8.12 -10.49
C PRO A 108 24.54 9.47 -9.93
N ILE A 109 23.77 10.26 -10.67
CA ILE A 109 23.27 11.59 -10.27
C ILE A 109 22.30 11.53 -9.08
N ILE A 110 21.77 10.35 -8.72
CA ILE A 110 20.93 10.14 -7.53
C ILE A 110 21.61 10.72 -6.29
N THR A 111 22.91 10.53 -6.15
CA THR A 111 23.69 10.98 -4.97
C THR A 111 23.61 12.50 -4.79
N GLU A 112 23.62 13.26 -5.87
CA GLU A 112 23.53 14.74 -5.82
C GLU A 112 22.12 15.18 -5.38
N LYS A 113 21.07 14.62 -5.97
CA LYS A 113 19.68 14.97 -5.64
C LYS A 113 19.26 14.57 -4.23
N LEU A 114 19.79 13.47 -3.74
CA LEU A 114 19.54 12.96 -2.40
C LEU A 114 20.55 13.46 -1.36
N SER A 115 21.52 14.31 -1.74
CA SER A 115 22.46 14.89 -0.78
C SER A 115 21.73 15.69 0.29
N MET A 116 22.36 15.91 1.46
CA MET A 116 21.75 16.66 2.56
C MET A 116 21.48 18.16 2.20
N ASP A 117 22.19 18.67 1.19
CA ASP A 117 21.97 20.00 0.61
C ASP A 117 20.91 19.98 -0.52
N GLY A 118 20.41 18.82 -0.88
CA GLY A 118 19.44 18.62 -1.95
C GLY A 118 17.99 18.89 -1.52
N PRO A 119 17.06 18.96 -2.49
CA PRO A 119 15.68 19.36 -2.22
C PRO A 119 14.86 18.29 -1.43
N PHE A 120 15.31 17.03 -1.38
CA PHE A 120 14.53 15.93 -0.85
C PHE A 120 15.00 15.47 0.53
N SER A 121 16.24 15.71 0.93
CA SER A 121 16.82 15.19 2.19
C SER A 121 16.71 16.19 3.33
N GLU A 122 16.47 15.66 4.52
CA GLU A 122 16.51 16.40 5.79
C GLU A 122 17.07 15.51 6.90
N ASP A 123 17.64 16.13 7.92
CA ASP A 123 18.07 15.43 9.13
C ASP A 123 16.87 14.89 9.93
N LEU A 124 17.10 13.78 10.65
CA LEU A 124 16.13 13.21 11.58
C LEU A 124 15.81 14.21 12.71
N GLY A 125 14.77 14.99 12.56
CA GLY A 125 14.46 16.10 13.44
C GLY A 125 12.99 16.48 13.52
N LYS A 126 12.73 17.74 13.91
CA LYS A 126 11.38 18.24 14.17
C LYS A 126 10.47 18.24 12.95
N GLY A 127 11.01 18.43 11.74
CA GLY A 127 10.23 18.45 10.50
C GLY A 127 9.42 17.19 10.22
N ILE A 128 9.80 16.05 10.85
CA ILE A 128 9.03 14.79 10.76
C ILE A 128 7.63 14.97 11.35
N PHE A 129 7.50 15.78 12.40
CA PHE A 129 6.32 15.86 13.25
C PHE A 129 5.30 16.93 12.85
N ASP A 130 5.60 17.73 11.85
CA ASP A 130 4.68 18.75 11.32
C ASP A 130 3.91 18.14 10.13
N LEU A 131 2.70 17.62 10.34
CA LEU A 131 1.89 17.02 9.29
C LEU A 131 0.96 18.02 8.62
N GLU A 132 1.01 18.06 7.29
CA GLU A 132 0.05 18.74 6.42
C GLU A 132 -1.17 17.87 6.14
N ASP A 133 -2.23 18.45 5.54
CA ASP A 133 -3.35 17.69 5.03
C ASP A 133 -2.92 16.76 3.88
N ASP A 134 -3.48 15.54 3.88
CA ASP A 134 -3.10 14.45 2.95
C ASP A 134 -1.57 14.17 2.90
N GLU A 135 -0.90 14.36 4.03
CA GLU A 135 0.50 13.96 4.23
C GLU A 135 0.59 12.69 5.06
N VAL A 136 1.52 11.81 4.73
CA VAL A 136 1.78 10.57 5.45
C VAL A 136 3.25 10.44 5.81
N VAL A 137 3.52 9.81 6.96
CA VAL A 137 4.87 9.38 7.32
C VAL A 137 5.04 7.90 6.96
N LEU A 138 6.04 7.59 6.15
CA LEU A 138 6.38 6.22 5.79
C LEU A 138 7.52 5.72 6.68
N CYS A 139 7.27 4.61 7.38
CA CYS A 139 8.24 3.93 8.25
C CYS A 139 8.51 2.52 7.73
N LEU A 140 9.73 2.00 7.98
CA LEU A 140 10.03 0.61 7.65
C LEU A 140 9.60 -0.35 8.76
N ASN A 141 9.82 0.02 10.01
CA ASN A 141 9.60 -0.83 11.18
C ASN A 141 8.37 -0.39 11.97
N TYR A 142 7.78 -1.35 12.71
CA TYR A 142 6.69 -1.07 13.64
C TYR A 142 7.20 -0.44 14.95
N ASP A 143 8.34 -0.90 15.45
CA ASP A 143 8.90 -0.51 16.75
C ASP A 143 10.16 0.37 16.61
N GLY A 144 10.57 0.99 17.72
CA GLY A 144 11.69 1.91 17.79
C GLY A 144 11.26 3.38 17.76
N LYS A 145 12.21 4.29 18.02
CA LYS A 145 11.94 5.74 18.17
C LYS A 145 11.13 6.32 16.99
N PHE A 146 11.45 5.91 15.78
CA PHE A 146 10.79 6.31 14.53
C PHE A 146 9.99 5.16 13.93
N GLY A 147 9.57 4.20 14.74
CA GLY A 147 8.70 3.11 14.33
C GLY A 147 7.24 3.57 14.23
N LEU A 148 6.47 2.86 13.43
CA LEU A 148 5.07 3.15 13.11
C LEU A 148 4.20 3.37 14.35
N ASN A 149 4.35 2.50 15.37
CA ASN A 149 3.55 2.57 16.60
C ASN A 149 3.83 3.87 17.35
N ASN A 150 5.11 4.21 17.56
CA ASN A 150 5.51 5.42 18.27
C ASN A 150 5.14 6.69 17.49
N MET A 151 5.25 6.66 16.15
CA MET A 151 4.88 7.79 15.31
C MET A 151 3.37 8.05 15.37
N ASN A 152 2.55 7.03 15.23
CA ASN A 152 1.09 7.18 15.33
C ASN A 152 0.68 7.67 16.73
N GLN A 153 1.25 7.12 17.79
CA GLN A 153 0.99 7.57 19.15
C GLN A 153 1.40 9.03 19.37
N TYR A 154 2.54 9.45 18.82
CA TYR A 154 2.97 10.84 18.89
C TYR A 154 1.96 11.79 18.26
N PHE A 155 1.50 11.49 17.05
CA PHE A 155 0.53 12.34 16.34
C PHE A 155 -0.83 12.38 17.04
N GLN A 156 -1.30 11.24 17.57
CA GLN A 156 -2.52 11.21 18.40
C GLN A 156 -2.37 12.07 19.64
N ASN A 157 -1.22 12.00 20.33
CA ASN A 157 -0.95 12.79 21.54
C ASN A 157 -0.84 14.30 21.23
N ALA A 158 -0.36 14.67 20.05
CA ALA A 158 -0.33 16.05 19.58
C ALA A 158 -1.73 16.65 19.37
N ASN A 159 -2.75 15.80 19.11
CA ASN A 159 -4.16 16.22 19.08
C ASN A 159 -4.70 16.36 20.51
N THR A 160 -4.48 17.54 21.10
CA THR A 160 -4.94 17.88 22.47
C THR A 160 -6.37 18.43 22.51
N LYS A 161 -7.00 18.66 21.34
CA LYS A 161 -8.35 19.25 21.24
C LYS A 161 -9.47 18.21 21.36
N SER A 162 -9.15 16.93 21.19
CA SER A 162 -10.11 15.85 21.21
C SER A 162 -9.96 15.04 22.50
N GLU A 163 -11.10 14.61 23.03
CA GLU A 163 -11.19 13.63 24.11
C GLU A 163 -10.67 12.26 23.62
N GLU A 164 -10.16 11.46 24.55
CA GLU A 164 -9.66 10.09 24.31
C GLU A 164 -10.80 9.08 24.54
N PHE A 165 -11.02 8.22 23.55
CA PHE A 165 -11.97 7.12 23.59
C PHE A 165 -11.22 5.79 23.57
N SER A 166 -11.13 5.11 24.71
CA SER A 166 -10.51 3.78 24.80
C SER A 166 -11.52 2.70 24.40
N TRP A 167 -11.12 1.75 23.54
CA TRP A 167 -11.90 0.56 23.21
C TRP A 167 -10.95 -0.63 23.08
N ALA A 168 -11.15 -1.66 23.91
CA ALA A 168 -10.17 -2.73 24.10
C ALA A 168 -8.79 -2.15 24.44
N GLU A 169 -7.77 -2.48 23.69
CA GLU A 169 -6.39 -1.99 23.86
C GLU A 169 -6.07 -0.71 23.04
N TRP A 170 -7.05 -0.19 22.33
CA TRP A 170 -6.87 0.95 21.42
C TRP A 170 -7.42 2.25 22.00
N ILE A 171 -6.78 3.35 21.62
CA ILE A 171 -7.23 4.71 21.91
C ILE A 171 -7.54 5.40 20.60
N PHE A 172 -8.68 6.08 20.53
CA PHE A 172 -9.13 6.84 19.37
C PHE A 172 -9.48 8.27 19.77
N LYS A 173 -9.27 9.20 18.84
CA LYS A 173 -9.63 10.61 18.97
C LYS A 173 -10.40 11.09 17.75
N ILE A 174 -11.26 12.06 17.92
CA ILE A 174 -11.86 12.79 16.81
C ILE A 174 -10.73 13.51 16.06
N GLY A 175 -10.70 13.39 14.72
CA GLY A 175 -9.63 13.88 13.87
C GLY A 175 -8.56 12.83 13.54
N ASP A 176 -8.62 11.63 14.14
CA ASP A 176 -7.67 10.56 13.79
C ASP A 176 -7.82 10.14 12.32
N ARG A 177 -6.69 10.07 11.64
CA ARG A 177 -6.58 9.51 10.29
C ARG A 177 -6.49 8.00 10.39
N ILE A 178 -7.24 7.31 9.56
CA ILE A 178 -7.31 5.85 9.56
C ILE A 178 -7.18 5.28 8.15
N ILE A 179 -6.81 4.00 8.10
CA ILE A 179 -6.97 3.16 6.90
C ILE A 179 -7.66 1.86 7.28
N PHE A 180 -8.57 1.41 6.41
CA PHE A 180 -9.22 0.11 6.56
C PHE A 180 -8.26 -1.02 6.22
N LEU A 181 -8.37 -2.13 6.96
CA LEU A 181 -7.50 -3.31 6.81
C LEU A 181 -8.29 -4.60 6.61
N ASP A 182 -9.59 -4.56 6.85
CA ASP A 182 -10.43 -5.76 6.90
C ASP A 182 -11.69 -5.57 6.08
N THR A 183 -11.83 -6.38 5.04
CA THR A 183 -12.96 -6.37 4.12
C THR A 183 -14.08 -7.33 4.54
N ARG A 184 -13.92 -8.10 5.63
CA ARG A 184 -14.91 -9.11 6.06
C ARG A 184 -16.25 -8.49 6.43
N ARG A 185 -16.26 -7.24 6.88
CA ARG A 185 -17.48 -6.51 7.19
C ARG A 185 -18.24 -6.02 5.97
N SER A 186 -17.50 -5.60 4.96
CA SER A 186 -18.07 -5.04 3.72
C SER A 186 -16.97 -4.95 2.66
N SER A 187 -17.28 -5.33 1.43
CA SER A 187 -16.40 -5.15 0.29
C SER A 187 -16.26 -3.68 -0.11
N LEU A 188 -17.19 -2.83 0.30
CA LEU A 188 -17.15 -1.38 0.06
C LEU A 188 -16.11 -0.68 0.95
N LEU A 189 -15.75 -1.29 2.10
CA LEU A 189 -14.68 -0.85 2.99
C LEU A 189 -13.40 -1.63 2.68
N TYR A 190 -12.90 -1.47 1.46
CA TYR A 190 -11.75 -2.22 0.96
C TYR A 190 -10.44 -1.88 1.67
N ASN A 191 -9.48 -2.79 1.56
CA ASN A 191 -8.17 -2.65 2.18
C ASN A 191 -7.46 -1.37 1.67
N ASN A 192 -6.85 -0.63 2.59
CA ASN A 192 -6.20 0.66 2.35
C ASN A 192 -7.15 1.84 2.03
N LEU A 193 -8.48 1.68 2.14
CA LEU A 193 -9.39 2.83 2.07
C LEU A 193 -9.07 3.82 3.19
N LYS A 194 -8.79 5.07 2.81
CA LYS A 194 -8.47 6.15 3.75
C LYS A 194 -9.75 6.71 4.38
N GLY A 195 -9.66 7.11 5.64
CA GLY A 195 -10.74 7.81 6.32
C GLY A 195 -10.24 8.73 7.45
N THR A 196 -11.16 9.54 7.97
CA THR A 196 -10.94 10.39 9.14
C THR A 196 -12.09 10.23 10.10
N ILE A 197 -11.81 10.00 11.37
CA ILE A 197 -12.82 9.92 12.42
C ILE A 197 -13.35 11.33 12.71
N VAL A 198 -14.63 11.57 12.50
CA VAL A 198 -15.25 12.89 12.71
C VAL A 198 -16.13 12.94 13.95
N ASN A 199 -16.59 11.79 14.45
CA ASN A 199 -17.29 11.69 15.73
C ASN A 199 -17.14 10.29 16.33
N ILE A 200 -17.22 10.19 17.66
CA ILE A 200 -17.17 8.93 18.41
C ILE A 200 -18.26 8.96 19.48
N VAL A 201 -19.08 7.91 19.54
CA VAL A 201 -20.05 7.69 20.60
C VAL A 201 -19.75 6.35 21.26
N LYS A 202 -19.46 6.35 22.55
CA LYS A 202 -19.11 5.14 23.30
C LYS A 202 -20.18 4.81 24.34
N SER A 203 -20.56 3.55 24.39
CA SER A 203 -21.39 2.95 25.45
C SER A 203 -20.60 1.87 26.20
N VAL A 204 -21.26 1.14 27.09
CA VAL A 204 -20.66 -0.03 27.77
C VAL A 204 -20.48 -1.20 26.81
N SER A 205 -21.43 -1.37 25.87
CA SER A 205 -21.50 -2.54 24.98
C SER A 205 -21.05 -2.25 23.55
N SER A 206 -20.88 -0.99 23.17
CA SER A 206 -20.45 -0.64 21.81
C SER A 206 -19.75 0.70 21.73
N ILE A 207 -19.00 0.88 20.65
CA ILE A 207 -18.44 2.16 20.22
C ILE A 207 -18.85 2.39 18.76
N VAL A 208 -19.39 3.58 18.47
CA VAL A 208 -19.82 3.99 17.14
C VAL A 208 -18.89 5.08 16.63
N PHE A 209 -18.25 4.82 15.52
CA PHE A 209 -17.41 5.77 14.82
C PHE A 209 -18.19 6.40 13.68
N THR A 210 -18.21 7.73 13.60
CA THR A 210 -18.59 8.43 12.38
C THR A 210 -17.32 8.76 11.64
N ILE A 211 -17.22 8.33 10.37
CA ILE A 211 -15.98 8.35 9.58
C ILE A 211 -16.27 8.98 8.22
N ASP A 212 -15.46 9.95 7.83
CA ASP A 212 -15.41 10.45 6.45
C ASP A 212 -14.42 9.58 5.66
N ILE A 213 -14.93 8.73 4.76
CA ILE A 213 -14.13 7.85 3.91
C ILE A 213 -13.87 8.51 2.55
N LYS A 214 -12.69 8.26 1.96
CA LYS A 214 -12.24 8.85 0.69
C LYS A 214 -12.73 8.06 -0.53
N THR A 215 -14.03 7.73 -0.53
CA THR A 215 -14.72 7.11 -1.67
C THR A 215 -16.16 7.55 -1.68
N TYR A 216 -16.75 7.73 -2.88
CA TYR A 216 -18.17 8.08 -3.00
C TYR A 216 -19.01 6.80 -3.05
N LEU A 217 -19.96 6.71 -2.14
CA LEU A 217 -20.96 5.66 -2.09
C LEU A 217 -22.36 6.26 -2.20
N THR A 218 -23.29 5.49 -2.70
CA THR A 218 -24.72 5.84 -2.69
C THR A 218 -25.42 5.18 -1.51
N GLU A 219 -26.52 5.77 -1.03
CA GLU A 219 -27.34 5.18 0.01
C GLU A 219 -27.84 3.77 -0.39
N GLU A 220 -28.16 3.56 -1.67
CA GLU A 220 -28.62 2.26 -2.17
C GLU A 220 -27.53 1.18 -2.07
N GLN A 221 -26.27 1.52 -2.38
CA GLN A 221 -25.13 0.60 -2.20
C GLN A 221 -24.91 0.20 -0.75
N CYS A 222 -25.18 1.12 0.20
CA CYS A 222 -24.94 0.91 1.62
C CYS A 222 -26.11 0.22 2.34
N LYS A 223 -27.26 0.02 1.69
CA LYS A 223 -28.52 -0.41 2.33
C LYS A 223 -28.45 -1.72 3.12
N TYR A 224 -27.57 -2.64 2.71
CA TYR A 224 -27.44 -3.97 3.31
C TYR A 224 -26.06 -4.21 3.91
N GLU A 225 -25.28 -3.14 4.06
CA GLU A 225 -23.93 -3.20 4.61
C GLU A 225 -23.90 -3.19 6.14
N SER A 226 -22.77 -3.56 6.71
CA SER A 226 -22.55 -3.57 8.16
C SER A 226 -22.22 -2.18 8.75
N PHE A 227 -22.48 -1.12 8.00
CA PHE A 227 -22.33 0.28 8.39
C PHE A 227 -23.50 1.10 7.85
N GLU A 228 -23.75 2.27 8.44
CA GLU A 228 -24.82 3.19 8.05
C GLU A 228 -24.27 4.30 7.15
N TYR A 229 -24.91 4.54 6.01
CA TYR A 229 -24.69 5.74 5.19
C TYR A 229 -25.26 6.97 5.91
N VAL A 230 -24.50 8.05 5.95
CA VAL A 230 -24.97 9.33 6.52
C VAL A 230 -25.20 10.36 5.42
N GLU A 231 -24.16 10.73 4.70
CA GLU A 231 -24.21 11.76 3.65
C GLU A 231 -22.95 11.68 2.77
N ASN A 232 -22.98 12.27 1.60
CA ASN A 232 -21.77 12.53 0.83
C ASN A 232 -21.12 13.83 1.29
N THR A 233 -19.79 13.84 1.36
CA THR A 233 -18.95 14.97 1.68
C THR A 233 -18.28 15.51 0.42
N ASP A 234 -17.48 16.58 0.52
CA ASP A 234 -16.75 17.15 -0.62
C ASP A 234 -15.76 16.14 -1.24
N ASP A 235 -15.23 15.21 -0.42
CA ASP A 235 -14.15 14.28 -0.80
C ASP A 235 -14.54 12.80 -0.75
N GLY A 236 -15.80 12.46 -0.49
CA GLY A 236 -16.22 11.08 -0.34
C GLY A 236 -17.53 10.91 0.39
N THR A 237 -17.63 9.95 1.29
CA THR A 237 -18.87 9.61 2.00
C THR A 237 -18.66 9.56 3.51
N ARG A 238 -19.61 10.09 4.26
CA ARG A 238 -19.69 9.94 5.72
C ARG A 238 -20.51 8.71 6.06
N ILE A 239 -19.92 7.86 6.89
CA ILE A 239 -20.56 6.62 7.35
C ILE A 239 -20.53 6.54 8.88
N LYS A 240 -21.43 5.72 9.46
CA LYS A 240 -21.32 5.26 10.85
C LYS A 240 -21.03 3.79 10.89
N LEU A 241 -20.04 3.42 11.69
CA LEU A 241 -19.60 2.06 11.88
C LEU A 241 -19.61 1.72 13.36
N GLU A 242 -20.44 0.74 13.75
CA GLU A 242 -20.51 0.25 15.12
C GLU A 242 -19.53 -0.91 15.34
N VAL A 243 -18.84 -0.90 16.47
CA VAL A 243 -18.05 -2.01 16.99
C VAL A 243 -18.61 -2.41 18.33
N ILE A 244 -19.03 -3.67 18.48
CA ILE A 244 -19.64 -4.19 19.70
C ILE A 244 -18.62 -4.87 20.60
N ALA A 245 -18.86 -4.89 21.91
CA ALA A 245 -18.06 -5.65 22.83
C ALA A 245 -18.18 -7.16 22.56
N TRP A 246 -17.10 -7.90 22.81
CA TRP A 246 -17.14 -9.36 22.70
C TRP A 246 -18.05 -9.95 23.77
N ASP A 247 -18.87 -10.92 23.35
CA ASP A 247 -19.67 -11.76 24.20
C ASP A 247 -19.65 -13.20 23.65
N ASP A 248 -19.60 -14.19 24.53
CA ASP A 248 -19.54 -15.61 24.13
C ASP A 248 -20.83 -16.09 23.46
N GLU A 249 -21.95 -15.43 23.69
CA GLU A 249 -23.26 -15.74 23.12
C GLU A 249 -23.50 -15.15 21.72
N LEU A 250 -22.55 -14.36 21.18
CA LEU A 250 -22.66 -13.73 19.86
C LEU A 250 -22.74 -14.75 18.73
N SER A 251 -23.61 -14.47 17.76
CA SER A 251 -23.66 -15.18 16.48
C SER A 251 -22.36 -15.04 15.70
N GLU A 252 -22.07 -15.93 14.74
CA GLU A 252 -20.88 -15.80 13.88
C GLU A 252 -20.89 -14.47 13.10
N GLU A 253 -22.05 -14.00 12.66
CA GLU A 253 -22.19 -12.72 11.96
C GLU A 253 -21.87 -11.53 12.87
N ASP A 254 -22.30 -11.58 14.14
CA ASP A 254 -22.02 -10.50 15.08
C ASP A 254 -20.57 -10.50 15.58
N ARG A 255 -19.90 -11.65 15.63
CA ARG A 255 -18.47 -11.74 15.97
C ARG A 255 -17.60 -10.90 15.04
N ILE A 256 -17.97 -10.78 13.77
CA ILE A 256 -17.26 -9.89 12.82
C ILE A 256 -17.35 -8.43 13.27
N LYS A 257 -18.45 -8.03 13.90
CA LYS A 257 -18.65 -6.66 14.40
C LYS A 257 -17.83 -6.33 15.65
N THR A 258 -17.24 -7.31 16.32
CA THR A 258 -16.37 -7.06 17.48
C THR A 258 -14.97 -6.59 17.08
N VAL A 259 -14.57 -6.79 15.82
CA VAL A 259 -13.26 -6.40 15.30
C VAL A 259 -13.30 -4.98 14.74
N ILE A 260 -12.34 -4.14 15.14
CA ILE A 260 -12.14 -2.83 14.53
C ILE A 260 -11.50 -3.04 13.16
N PRO A 261 -12.17 -2.65 12.05
CA PRO A 261 -11.69 -2.97 10.70
C PRO A 261 -10.64 -2.00 10.15
N PHE A 262 -10.15 -1.08 10.96
CA PHE A 262 -9.20 -0.04 10.57
C PHE A 262 -8.10 0.17 11.62
N GLN A 263 -7.05 0.87 11.23
CA GLN A 263 -5.97 1.31 12.12
C GLN A 263 -5.72 2.80 11.97
N ILE A 264 -5.08 3.40 12.97
CA ILE A 264 -4.55 4.77 12.92
C ILE A 264 -3.47 4.86 11.83
N ALA A 265 -3.47 5.93 11.05
CA ALA A 265 -2.69 6.05 9.83
C ALA A 265 -2.09 7.45 9.59
N TYR A 266 -1.58 8.12 10.61
CA TYR A 266 -0.68 9.26 10.44
C TYR A 266 0.66 8.80 9.86
N ALA A 267 1.12 7.64 10.35
CA ALA A 267 2.24 6.90 9.80
C ALA A 267 1.78 5.50 9.38
N ILE A 268 2.33 5.00 8.27
CA ILE A 268 2.10 3.63 7.77
C ILE A 268 3.42 2.99 7.36
N SER A 269 3.44 1.66 7.24
CA SER A 269 4.62 0.99 6.70
C SER A 269 4.73 1.21 5.19
N ILE A 270 5.97 1.23 4.68
CA ILE A 270 6.21 1.36 3.23
C ILE A 270 5.48 0.26 2.46
N HIS A 271 5.43 -0.96 2.99
CA HIS A 271 4.70 -2.09 2.39
C HIS A 271 3.18 -1.80 2.27
N LYS A 272 2.57 -1.25 3.33
CA LYS A 272 1.14 -0.89 3.30
C LYS A 272 0.85 0.33 2.42
N ALA A 273 1.85 1.15 2.13
CA ALA A 273 1.70 2.28 1.23
C ALA A 273 1.65 1.87 -0.26
N GLN A 274 1.94 0.60 -0.58
CA GLN A 274 1.84 0.11 -1.94
C GLN A 274 0.40 0.24 -2.47
N GLY A 275 0.25 0.68 -3.71
CA GLY A 275 -1.06 1.03 -4.29
C GLY A 275 -1.67 2.35 -3.80
N LEU A 276 -1.14 2.95 -2.71
CA LEU A 276 -1.60 4.25 -2.21
C LEU A 276 -0.78 5.40 -2.79
N GLU A 277 -1.35 6.60 -2.71
CA GLU A 277 -0.69 7.85 -3.07
C GLU A 277 -1.18 8.99 -2.17
N TYR A 278 -0.29 9.96 -1.95
CA TYR A 278 -0.51 11.09 -1.06
C TYR A 278 0.01 12.38 -1.70
N LYS A 279 -0.59 13.53 -1.37
CA LYS A 279 -0.06 14.82 -1.82
C LYS A 279 1.35 15.03 -1.30
N SER A 280 1.58 14.71 -0.03
CA SER A 280 2.89 14.85 0.61
C SER A 280 3.31 13.57 1.32
N VAL A 281 4.59 13.21 1.19
CA VAL A 281 5.17 12.01 1.79
C VAL A 281 6.45 12.37 2.54
N LYS A 282 6.54 11.91 3.78
CA LYS A 282 7.76 11.90 4.59
C LYS A 282 8.25 10.47 4.75
N VAL A 283 9.44 10.18 4.24
CA VAL A 283 10.07 8.87 4.42
C VAL A 283 11.08 8.98 5.56
N VAL A 284 10.91 8.17 6.60
CA VAL A 284 11.80 8.23 7.79
C VAL A 284 12.67 6.99 7.85
N ILE A 285 13.98 7.17 7.70
CA ILE A 285 14.97 6.09 7.62
C ILE A 285 16.07 6.30 8.67
N PRO A 286 15.92 5.79 9.89
CA PRO A 286 16.98 5.79 10.88
C PRO A 286 18.12 4.83 10.48
N SER A 287 19.33 5.10 10.95
CA SER A 287 20.53 4.30 10.63
C SER A 287 20.39 2.81 10.92
N SER A 288 19.63 2.45 11.94
CA SER A 288 19.32 1.05 12.30
C SER A 288 18.56 0.27 11.21
N ASN A 289 17.99 0.97 10.24
CA ASN A 289 17.19 0.38 9.16
C ASN A 289 17.88 0.43 7.79
N ALA A 290 19.06 1.05 7.68
CA ALA A 290 19.75 1.27 6.40
C ALA A 290 19.93 -0.03 5.60
N GLU A 291 20.38 -1.11 6.24
CA GLU A 291 20.62 -2.41 5.61
C GLU A 291 19.36 -3.11 5.11
N ARG A 292 18.18 -2.68 5.56
CA ARG A 292 16.89 -3.26 5.17
C ARG A 292 16.20 -2.50 4.04
N ILE A 293 16.72 -1.33 3.69
CA ILE A 293 16.20 -0.52 2.59
C ILE A 293 16.80 -1.02 1.29
N THR A 294 16.08 -1.89 0.61
CA THR A 294 16.42 -2.29 -0.76
C THR A 294 16.06 -1.19 -1.75
N HIS A 295 16.56 -1.29 -2.97
CA HIS A 295 16.20 -0.39 -4.07
C HIS A 295 14.67 -0.34 -4.27
N SER A 296 14.00 -1.49 -4.30
CA SER A 296 12.55 -1.58 -4.49
C SER A 296 11.75 -0.97 -3.34
N ILE A 297 12.18 -1.16 -2.08
CA ILE A 297 11.57 -0.51 -0.91
C ILE A 297 11.70 1.01 -1.02
N PHE A 298 12.89 1.50 -1.36
CA PHE A 298 13.13 2.92 -1.50
C PHE A 298 12.32 3.53 -2.65
N TYR A 299 12.36 2.90 -3.82
CA TYR A 299 11.60 3.33 -4.99
C TYR A 299 10.08 3.36 -4.70
N THR A 300 9.55 2.31 -4.07
CA THR A 300 8.14 2.27 -3.66
C THR A 300 7.80 3.43 -2.74
N ALA A 301 8.64 3.74 -1.75
CA ALA A 301 8.38 4.82 -0.80
C ALA A 301 8.33 6.20 -1.48
N ILE A 302 9.31 6.53 -2.30
CA ILE A 302 9.40 7.86 -2.95
C ILE A 302 8.32 8.07 -4.00
N THR A 303 7.88 7.01 -4.67
CA THR A 303 6.82 7.08 -5.69
C THR A 303 5.40 7.21 -5.12
N ARG A 304 5.24 7.25 -3.79
CA ARG A 304 3.92 7.53 -3.16
C ARG A 304 3.56 9.01 -3.13
N ALA A 305 4.53 9.90 -3.34
CA ALA A 305 4.34 11.36 -3.32
C ALA A 305 3.75 11.87 -4.64
N LYS A 306 2.75 12.76 -4.57
CA LYS A 306 2.20 13.48 -5.75
C LYS A 306 2.81 14.88 -5.91
N GLU A 307 3.01 15.59 -4.80
CA GLU A 307 3.40 17.00 -4.85
C GLU A 307 4.67 17.26 -4.05
N LYS A 308 4.81 16.66 -2.85
CA LYS A 308 5.93 16.90 -1.95
C LYS A 308 6.53 15.60 -1.44
N LEU A 309 7.85 15.55 -1.41
CA LEU A 309 8.62 14.43 -0.85
C LEU A 309 9.70 14.99 0.07
N LYS A 310 9.82 14.43 1.27
CA LYS A 310 10.94 14.64 2.17
C LYS A 310 11.43 13.30 2.71
N ILE A 311 12.74 13.11 2.75
CA ILE A 311 13.41 11.91 3.24
C ILE A 311 14.25 12.31 4.43
N PHE A 312 13.92 11.77 5.59
CA PHE A 312 14.59 12.04 6.86
C PHE A 312 15.59 10.93 7.19
N TRP A 313 16.86 11.23 7.11
CA TRP A 313 17.98 10.32 7.35
C TRP A 313 19.25 11.06 7.78
N SER A 314 20.36 10.36 7.98
CA SER A 314 21.68 10.98 8.07
C SER A 314 22.44 10.84 6.76
N ALA A 315 23.47 11.65 6.58
CA ALA A 315 24.34 11.58 5.40
C ALA A 315 24.97 10.18 5.24
N GLU A 316 25.36 9.55 6.37
CA GLU A 316 25.93 8.19 6.34
C GLU A 316 24.87 7.16 5.91
N THR A 317 23.63 7.29 6.40
CA THR A 317 22.51 6.42 6.03
C THR A 317 22.19 6.55 4.55
N MET A 318 22.09 7.78 4.05
CA MET A 318 21.88 8.07 2.63
C MET A 318 22.96 7.42 1.76
N ASN A 319 24.24 7.65 2.08
CA ASN A 319 25.35 7.10 1.31
C ASN A 319 25.36 5.56 1.30
N ALA A 320 25.07 4.93 2.45
CA ALA A 320 25.01 3.47 2.56
C ALA A 320 23.89 2.89 1.66
N ILE A 321 22.71 3.51 1.66
CA ILE A 321 21.56 3.06 0.87
C ILE A 321 21.82 3.25 -0.62
N VAL A 322 22.25 4.44 -1.05
CA VAL A 322 22.50 4.73 -2.47
C VAL A 322 23.60 3.80 -3.03
N LYS A 323 24.64 3.53 -2.23
CA LYS A 323 25.70 2.59 -2.61
C LYS A 323 25.16 1.17 -2.81
N SER A 324 24.25 0.71 -1.97
CA SER A 324 23.68 -0.64 -2.06
C SER A 324 22.89 -0.88 -3.35
N PHE A 325 22.37 0.17 -4.00
CA PHE A 325 21.63 0.06 -5.26
C PHE A 325 22.50 -0.40 -6.44
N THR A 326 23.80 -0.14 -6.37
CA THR A 326 24.75 -0.46 -7.47
C THR A 326 25.42 -1.85 -7.31
N GLU A 327 25.26 -2.51 -6.16
CA GLU A 327 25.98 -3.76 -5.83
C GLU A 327 25.20 -5.06 -6.18
N GLN A 328 24.01 -5.01 -6.77
CA GLN A 328 23.18 -6.20 -7.06
C GLN A 328 23.45 -6.81 -8.45
N GLU A 329 24.41 -7.75 -8.54
CA GLU A 329 24.65 -8.60 -9.74
C GLU A 329 23.89 -9.95 -9.76
N VAL A 330 23.08 -10.26 -8.75
CA VAL A 330 22.48 -11.61 -8.55
C VAL A 330 21.40 -11.97 -9.58
N GLU A 331 20.77 -10.97 -10.17
CA GLU A 331 19.56 -11.14 -11.01
C GLU A 331 19.85 -11.84 -12.35
N HIS A 332 20.95 -11.51 -13.03
CA HIS A 332 21.30 -12.14 -14.31
C HIS A 332 21.55 -13.64 -14.23
N ARG A 333 22.14 -14.14 -13.14
CA ARG A 333 22.41 -15.56 -12.96
C ARG A 333 21.11 -16.37 -12.80
N THR A 334 20.14 -15.81 -12.12
CA THR A 334 18.83 -16.46 -11.90
C THR A 334 18.06 -16.58 -13.21
N LEU A 335 18.01 -15.51 -14.02
CA LEU A 335 17.39 -15.52 -15.34
C LEU A 335 18.00 -16.59 -16.26
N GLN A 336 19.34 -16.68 -16.31
CA GLN A 336 20.03 -17.69 -17.12
C GLN A 336 19.66 -19.12 -16.68
N LEU A 337 19.62 -19.38 -15.37
CA LEU A 337 19.21 -20.70 -14.85
C LEU A 337 17.76 -21.04 -15.20
N ILE A 338 16.84 -20.07 -15.23
CA ILE A 338 15.46 -20.26 -15.66
C ILE A 338 15.40 -20.60 -17.14
N LYS A 339 16.08 -19.82 -18.00
CA LYS A 339 16.15 -20.06 -19.46
C LYS A 339 16.72 -21.44 -19.78
N ASP A 340 17.82 -21.83 -19.13
CA ASP A 340 18.43 -23.14 -19.31
C ASP A 340 17.48 -24.29 -18.96
N ARG A 341 16.73 -24.15 -17.85
CA ARG A 341 15.74 -25.16 -17.44
C ARG A 341 14.54 -25.26 -18.36
N MET A 342 14.14 -24.15 -18.97
CA MET A 342 13.03 -24.10 -19.91
C MET A 342 13.44 -24.45 -21.34
N ASN A 343 14.72 -24.72 -21.59
CA ASN A 343 15.31 -24.89 -22.92
C ASN A 343 15.05 -23.71 -23.87
N LEU A 344 14.96 -22.50 -23.31
CA LEU A 344 14.84 -21.28 -24.09
C LEU A 344 16.24 -20.84 -24.57
N GLN A 345 16.39 -20.69 -25.86
CA GLN A 345 17.62 -20.12 -26.44
C GLN A 345 17.49 -18.60 -26.47
N ASP A 346 18.60 -17.91 -26.22
CA ASP A 346 18.65 -16.45 -26.44
C ASP A 346 18.55 -16.21 -27.97
N GLU A 347 17.50 -15.53 -28.43
CA GLU A 347 17.35 -15.06 -29.80
C GLU A 347 18.11 -13.73 -30.00
#